data_6a1be0ba8715721c800cf11380114d42
#
_entry.id   6a1be0ba8715721c800cf11380114d42
#
_cell.length_a   1.000
_cell.length_b   1.000
_cell.length_c   1.000
_cell.angle_alpha   90.00
_cell.angle_beta   90.00
_cell.angle_gamma   90.00
#
_symmetry.space_group_name_H-M   'P 1'
#
loop_
_entity.id
_entity.type
_entity.pdbx_description
1 polymer ?
#
loop_
_entity_poly.entity_id
_entity_poly.type
_entity_poly.pdbx_seq_one_letter_code
_entity_poly.pdbx_strand_id
1 'polypeptide(L)'
;MSSSDVNGPDAHVHFGVFFQGVNHTTIWSDPASGYQIDFETFRRIVTTAERGLFDAFFLGEGLRLREQDGKILDLDIAGRPDAIAQLSALAGITEHIGLVATQNTTYNEPGDLARRLAGLDILSGGRAGWNAVTTDNAWTGENFRRGGFLDHELRYERAGQFIRTARAIWDSWADDANAAQRVDISTSQFDISLEATLPRSAQGHPVIFQAGDSPTGRDFAAANADVVFSRHGTHFDDALAFANDIRRRLLAAGRPADDIKILPGTQI
;
A
#
# COMPACT_ATOMS: atom_id res chain seq x y z
N MET A 1 16.47 -29.65 4.37
CA MET A 1 17.05 -28.52 3.69
C MET A 1 17.87 -27.74 4.70
N SER A 2 19.15 -27.55 4.41
CA SER A 2 20.17 -27.03 5.34
C SER A 2 19.90 -25.57 5.68
N SER A 3 20.06 -25.20 6.95
CA SER A 3 19.90 -23.85 7.51
C SER A 3 21.03 -22.86 7.14
N SER A 4 21.75 -23.08 6.03
CA SER A 4 22.99 -22.37 5.71
C SER A 4 22.84 -21.15 4.77
N ASP A 5 21.67 -20.86 4.21
CA ASP A 5 21.53 -19.81 3.19
C ASP A 5 20.85 -18.50 3.65
N VAL A 6 20.49 -18.40 4.93
CA VAL A 6 19.79 -17.20 5.46
C VAL A 6 20.74 -16.05 5.83
N ASN A 7 22.08 -16.31 5.92
CA ASN A 7 23.10 -15.34 6.33
C ASN A 7 24.23 -15.19 5.30
N GLY A 8 23.90 -15.07 4.02
CA GLY A 8 24.90 -14.64 3.03
C GLY A 8 25.39 -13.21 3.34
N PRO A 9 26.62 -12.85 2.90
CA PRO A 9 27.18 -11.51 3.14
C PRO A 9 26.32 -10.36 2.56
N ASP A 10 25.31 -10.67 1.75
CA ASP A 10 24.40 -9.72 1.11
C ASP A 10 22.97 -9.76 1.67
N ALA A 11 22.76 -10.37 2.86
CA ALA A 11 21.44 -10.39 3.48
C ALA A 11 21.10 -9.01 4.07
N HIS A 12 20.10 -8.33 3.51
CA HIS A 12 19.60 -7.05 3.99
C HIS A 12 18.33 -7.21 4.80
N VAL A 13 18.20 -6.43 5.86
CA VAL A 13 16.96 -6.28 6.64
C VAL A 13 16.28 -5.01 6.16
N HIS A 14 15.02 -5.12 5.70
CA HIS A 14 14.24 -3.99 5.25
C HIS A 14 13.42 -3.39 6.41
N PHE A 15 13.46 -2.08 6.53
CA PHE A 15 12.71 -1.34 7.54
C PHE A 15 11.68 -0.40 6.89
N GLY A 16 10.43 -0.46 7.36
CA GLY A 16 9.38 0.47 6.98
C GLY A 16 8.85 1.26 8.17
N VAL A 17 8.61 2.55 8.00
CA VAL A 17 7.86 3.37 8.95
C VAL A 17 6.42 3.44 8.53
N PHE A 18 5.52 2.88 9.33
CA PHE A 18 4.09 3.07 9.16
C PHE A 18 3.60 4.23 10.02
N PHE A 19 3.34 5.35 9.39
CA PHE A 19 2.79 6.52 10.06
C PHE A 19 1.28 6.54 9.93
N GLN A 20 0.60 6.26 11.01
CA GLN A 20 -0.87 6.30 11.08
C GLN A 20 -1.43 7.64 11.56
N GLY A 21 -0.53 8.56 11.93
CA GLY A 21 -0.91 9.70 12.71
C GLY A 21 -1.28 9.30 14.13
N VAL A 22 -2.03 10.13 14.77
CA VAL A 22 -2.43 9.94 16.16
C VAL A 22 -3.37 8.75 16.29
N ASN A 23 -3.09 7.85 17.21
CA ASN A 23 -3.93 6.70 17.57
C ASN A 23 -3.85 6.48 19.10
N HIS A 24 -4.44 5.43 19.61
CA HIS A 24 -4.50 5.15 21.06
C HIS A 24 -3.12 4.94 21.74
N THR A 25 -2.03 4.83 20.98
CA THR A 25 -0.66 4.68 21.49
C THR A 25 0.14 5.98 21.44
N THR A 26 -0.41 7.03 20.85
CA THR A 26 0.27 8.32 20.69
C THR A 26 -0.05 9.26 21.87
N ILE A 27 0.94 9.99 22.34
CA ILE A 27 0.75 11.01 23.39
C ILE A 27 0.28 12.31 22.72
N TRP A 28 -1.02 12.57 22.76
CA TRP A 28 -1.64 13.73 22.09
C TRP A 28 -1.33 15.06 22.72
N SER A 29 -1.24 15.08 24.05
CA SER A 29 -1.04 16.30 24.85
C SER A 29 0.38 16.82 24.84
N ASP A 30 1.32 16.08 24.23
CA ASP A 30 2.68 16.57 24.07
C ASP A 30 2.73 17.61 22.94
N PRO A 31 3.18 18.84 23.21
CA PRO A 31 3.32 19.87 22.17
C PRO A 31 4.25 19.48 21.03
N ALA A 32 5.15 18.51 21.24
CA ALA A 32 6.05 17.99 20.21
C ALA A 32 5.41 16.91 19.32
N SER A 33 4.21 16.42 19.64
CA SER A 33 3.56 15.36 18.85
C SER A 33 3.23 15.79 17.42
N GLY A 34 2.94 17.08 17.21
CA GLY A 34 2.54 17.65 15.91
C GLY A 34 1.15 17.19 15.48
N TYR A 35 0.73 17.65 14.32
CA TYR A 35 -0.58 17.35 13.76
C TYR A 35 -0.46 16.40 12.58
N GLN A 36 -1.39 15.45 12.46
CA GLN A 36 -1.38 14.49 11.34
C GLN A 36 -1.90 15.06 10.00
N ILE A 37 -2.31 16.32 9.99
CA ILE A 37 -2.68 17.08 8.78
C ILE A 37 -1.65 18.16 8.43
N ASP A 38 -0.61 18.31 9.26
CA ASP A 38 0.42 19.30 9.07
C ASP A 38 1.59 18.74 8.26
N PHE A 39 1.89 19.37 7.14
CA PHE A 39 2.99 18.97 6.26
C PHE A 39 4.35 18.92 6.97
N GLU A 40 4.61 19.84 7.91
CA GLU A 40 5.87 19.91 8.64
C GLU A 40 6.09 18.66 9.51
N THR A 41 5.01 18.10 10.07
CA THR A 41 5.06 16.82 10.81
C THR A 41 5.52 15.69 9.91
N PHE A 42 4.91 15.57 8.72
CA PHE A 42 5.30 14.54 7.75
C PHE A 42 6.72 14.73 7.23
N ARG A 43 7.09 15.97 6.92
CA ARG A 43 8.44 16.32 6.48
C ARG A 43 9.48 15.85 7.50
N ARG A 44 9.29 16.20 8.77
CA ARG A 44 10.19 15.81 9.87
C ARG A 44 10.33 14.30 9.99
N ILE A 45 9.22 13.56 9.93
CA ILE A 45 9.23 12.10 10.10
C ILE A 45 9.90 11.43 8.93
N VAL A 46 9.51 11.76 7.68
CA VAL A 46 10.06 11.11 6.49
C VAL A 46 11.56 11.37 6.32
N THR A 47 12.01 12.61 6.54
CA THR A 47 13.44 12.94 6.44
C THR A 47 14.26 12.29 7.56
N THR A 48 13.67 12.08 8.73
CA THR A 48 14.32 11.33 9.82
C THR A 48 14.42 9.85 9.49
N ALA A 49 13.36 9.26 8.93
CA ALA A 49 13.36 7.87 8.48
C ALA A 49 14.38 7.63 7.35
N GLU A 50 14.42 8.52 6.36
CA GLU A 50 15.39 8.43 5.26
C GLU A 50 16.83 8.52 5.77
N ARG A 51 17.14 9.46 6.69
CA ARG A 51 18.43 9.54 7.35
C ARG A 51 18.78 8.30 8.16
N GLY A 52 17.76 7.63 8.70
CA GLY A 52 17.86 6.34 9.41
C GLY A 52 17.97 5.13 8.48
N LEU A 53 18.05 5.33 7.17
CA LEU A 53 18.15 4.28 6.16
C LEU A 53 16.94 3.33 6.15
N PHE A 54 15.75 3.84 6.44
CA PHE A 54 14.53 3.09 6.26
C PHE A 54 14.20 2.96 4.76
N ASP A 55 13.73 1.79 4.35
CA ASP A 55 13.41 1.50 2.95
C ASP A 55 12.07 2.10 2.52
N ALA A 56 11.11 2.23 3.44
CA ALA A 56 9.77 2.69 3.09
C ALA A 56 9.13 3.59 4.16
N PHE A 57 8.46 4.62 3.69
CA PHE A 57 7.54 5.46 4.44
C PHE A 57 6.11 5.18 3.98
N PHE A 58 5.27 4.70 4.89
CA PHE A 58 3.96 4.15 4.59
C PHE A 58 2.87 5.01 5.22
N LEU A 59 1.93 5.49 4.41
CA LEU A 59 0.77 6.26 4.86
C LEU A 59 -0.54 5.45 4.75
N GLY A 60 -1.27 5.40 5.86
CA GLY A 60 -2.60 4.83 5.90
C GLY A 60 -3.64 5.75 5.26
N GLU A 61 -4.69 5.16 4.69
CA GLU A 61 -5.84 5.88 4.15
C GLU A 61 -6.83 6.23 5.27
N GLY A 62 -7.42 7.41 5.21
CA GLY A 62 -8.44 7.87 6.14
C GLY A 62 -9.65 8.42 5.37
N LEU A 63 -10.60 7.56 5.05
CA LEU A 63 -11.73 7.88 4.18
C LEU A 63 -12.95 8.46 4.90
N ARG A 64 -12.95 8.42 6.22
CA ARG A 64 -14.01 9.00 7.06
C ARG A 64 -13.45 9.44 8.40
N LEU A 65 -14.07 10.47 8.98
CA LEU A 65 -13.72 10.92 10.32
C LEU A 65 -13.93 9.81 11.35
N ARG A 66 -13.02 9.70 12.28
CA ARG A 66 -13.18 8.77 13.40
C ARG A 66 -14.17 9.31 14.38
N GLU A 67 -15.12 8.48 14.75
CA GLU A 67 -16.13 8.80 15.75
C GLU A 67 -16.31 7.64 16.72
N GLN A 68 -16.76 7.96 17.90
CA GLN A 68 -17.16 7.03 18.93
C GLN A 68 -18.47 7.51 19.53
N ASP A 69 -19.47 6.63 19.61
CA ASP A 69 -20.81 6.94 20.16
C ASP A 69 -21.47 8.15 19.50
N GLY A 70 -21.30 8.28 18.17
CA GLY A 70 -21.88 9.36 17.37
C GLY A 70 -21.19 10.72 17.55
N LYS A 71 -20.04 10.76 18.22
CA LYS A 71 -19.24 11.99 18.38
C LYS A 71 -17.91 11.83 17.65
N ILE A 72 -17.54 12.84 16.88
CA ILE A 72 -16.20 12.94 16.32
C ILE A 72 -15.22 13.05 17.48
N LEU A 73 -14.14 12.26 17.41
CA LEU A 73 -13.10 12.33 18.44
C LEU A 73 -12.47 13.72 18.44
N ASP A 74 -12.48 14.35 19.62
CA ASP A 74 -11.86 15.67 19.86
C ASP A 74 -10.33 15.51 19.96
N LEU A 75 -9.73 15.17 18.84
CA LEU A 75 -8.30 14.97 18.71
C LEU A 75 -7.90 15.43 17.31
N ASP A 76 -6.68 15.90 17.16
CA ASP A 76 -6.07 16.29 15.87
C ASP A 76 -5.92 15.08 14.89
N ILE A 77 -6.82 14.13 15.01
CA ILE A 77 -6.93 12.92 14.19
C ILE A 77 -8.19 12.90 13.35
N ALA A 78 -8.91 14.00 13.34
CA ALA A 78 -10.21 14.08 12.69
C ALA A 78 -10.14 13.74 11.20
N GLY A 79 -9.01 13.97 10.55
CA GLY A 79 -8.86 13.68 9.13
C GLY A 79 -7.47 13.19 8.76
N ARG A 80 -7.36 12.72 7.53
CA ARG A 80 -6.09 12.44 6.87
C ARG A 80 -6.16 13.00 5.46
N PRO A 81 -5.17 13.77 5.03
CA PRO A 81 -5.04 14.15 3.63
C PRO A 81 -4.88 12.90 2.74
N ASP A 82 -5.20 13.02 1.46
CA ASP A 82 -4.97 11.93 0.49
C ASP A 82 -3.50 11.49 0.49
N ALA A 83 -3.25 10.20 0.61
CA ALA A 83 -1.90 9.66 0.74
C ALA A 83 -1.04 9.92 -0.50
N ILE A 84 -1.61 9.85 -1.72
CA ILE A 84 -0.85 10.12 -2.95
C ILE A 84 -0.46 11.61 -3.00
N ALA A 85 -1.39 12.52 -2.65
CA ALA A 85 -1.09 13.95 -2.62
C ALA A 85 0.03 14.29 -1.62
N GLN A 86 -0.05 13.73 -0.41
CA GLN A 86 1.00 13.92 0.60
C GLN A 86 2.35 13.37 0.15
N LEU A 87 2.38 12.12 -0.33
CA LEU A 87 3.61 11.48 -0.77
C LEU A 87 4.22 12.15 -2.00
N SER A 88 3.39 12.72 -2.89
CA SER A 88 3.89 13.52 -4.02
C SER A 88 4.62 14.78 -3.55
N ALA A 89 4.10 15.44 -2.50
CA ALA A 89 4.80 16.58 -1.88
C ALA A 89 6.11 16.14 -1.20
N LEU A 90 6.11 14.99 -0.52
CA LEU A 90 7.28 14.43 0.15
C LEU A 90 8.32 13.90 -0.84
N ALA A 91 7.91 13.45 -2.02
CA ALA A 91 8.83 13.03 -3.09
C ALA A 91 9.80 14.13 -3.49
N GLY A 92 9.37 15.40 -3.44
CA GLY A 92 10.22 16.56 -3.76
C GLY A 92 11.29 16.90 -2.74
N ILE A 93 11.29 16.25 -1.57
CA ILE A 93 12.22 16.52 -0.46
C ILE A 93 12.93 15.27 0.07
N THR A 94 12.75 14.14 -0.61
CA THR A 94 13.38 12.83 -0.31
C THR A 94 14.06 12.30 -1.57
N GLU A 95 15.09 11.46 -1.41
CA GLU A 95 15.90 10.96 -2.53
C GLU A 95 15.86 9.43 -2.65
N HIS A 96 15.73 8.69 -1.55
CA HIS A 96 15.94 7.24 -1.51
C HIS A 96 14.76 6.46 -0.94
N ILE A 97 14.07 6.97 0.07
CA ILE A 97 13.01 6.25 0.78
C ILE A 97 11.80 5.98 -0.14
N GLY A 98 11.31 4.75 -0.14
CA GLY A 98 10.09 4.36 -0.83
C GLY A 98 8.85 5.03 -0.22
N LEU A 99 7.91 5.43 -1.06
CA LEU A 99 6.73 6.21 -0.69
C LEU A 99 5.46 5.39 -0.91
N VAL A 100 4.92 4.79 0.15
CA VAL A 100 3.84 3.81 0.07
C VAL A 100 2.50 4.44 0.40
N ALA A 101 1.64 4.57 -0.60
CA ALA A 101 0.28 5.09 -0.45
C ALA A 101 -0.73 3.96 -0.20
N THR A 102 -1.50 4.03 0.88
CA THR A 102 -2.69 3.21 1.00
C THR A 102 -3.80 3.79 0.14
N GLN A 103 -4.30 2.98 -0.78
CA GLN A 103 -5.44 3.32 -1.63
C GLN A 103 -6.34 2.08 -1.80
N ASN A 104 -7.63 2.26 -1.56
CA ASN A 104 -8.58 1.16 -1.65
C ASN A 104 -8.98 0.86 -3.10
N THR A 105 -9.31 -0.39 -3.34
CA THR A 105 -9.83 -0.87 -4.63
C THR A 105 -11.37 -0.86 -4.68
N THR A 106 -12.03 -0.62 -3.55
CA THR A 106 -13.49 -0.68 -3.44
C THR A 106 -14.15 0.56 -4.03
N TYR A 107 -13.65 1.76 -3.71
CA TYR A 107 -14.25 3.04 -4.09
C TYR A 107 -13.48 3.81 -5.15
N ASN A 108 -12.33 3.31 -5.58
CA ASN A 108 -11.55 3.87 -6.68
C ASN A 108 -11.86 3.15 -8.01
N GLU A 109 -11.50 3.79 -9.11
CA GLU A 109 -11.52 3.20 -10.46
C GLU A 109 -10.09 2.95 -10.95
N PRO A 110 -9.83 1.80 -11.62
CA PRO A 110 -8.47 1.37 -11.93
C PRO A 110 -7.73 2.32 -12.88
N GLY A 111 -8.41 2.90 -13.85
CA GLY A 111 -7.80 3.84 -14.79
C GLY A 111 -7.31 5.12 -14.12
N ASP A 112 -8.10 5.70 -13.22
CA ASP A 112 -7.70 6.91 -12.51
C ASP A 112 -6.62 6.62 -11.46
N LEU A 113 -6.79 5.57 -10.65
CA LEU A 113 -5.83 5.24 -9.62
C LEU A 113 -4.48 4.81 -10.21
N ALA A 114 -4.46 4.01 -11.29
CA ALA A 114 -3.23 3.65 -11.98
C ALA A 114 -2.47 4.89 -12.48
N ARG A 115 -3.17 5.88 -13.06
CA ARG A 115 -2.59 7.16 -13.51
C ARG A 115 -2.00 7.96 -12.33
N ARG A 116 -2.72 8.05 -11.20
CA ARG A 116 -2.27 8.79 -10.00
C ARG A 116 -1.03 8.15 -9.38
N LEU A 117 -1.00 6.82 -9.27
CA LEU A 117 0.14 6.08 -8.76
C LEU A 117 1.35 6.15 -9.71
N ALA A 118 1.15 6.07 -11.03
CA ALA A 118 2.21 6.31 -12.01
C ALA A 118 2.77 7.73 -11.91
N GLY A 119 1.92 8.72 -11.63
CA GLY A 119 2.34 10.09 -11.36
C GLY A 119 3.27 10.20 -10.16
N LEU A 120 2.89 9.59 -9.03
CA LEU A 120 3.75 9.53 -7.84
C LEU A 120 5.07 8.82 -8.15
N ASP A 121 5.01 7.72 -8.90
CA ASP A 121 6.17 6.91 -9.23
C ASP A 121 7.19 7.68 -10.08
N ILE A 122 6.73 8.38 -11.11
CA ILE A 122 7.58 9.24 -11.95
C ILE A 122 8.16 10.40 -11.13
N LEU A 123 7.32 11.11 -10.36
CA LEU A 123 7.76 12.25 -9.56
C LEU A 123 8.76 11.89 -8.48
N SER A 124 8.69 10.67 -7.95
CA SER A 124 9.62 10.16 -6.96
C SER A 124 10.88 9.50 -7.57
N GLY A 125 10.98 9.40 -8.90
CA GLY A 125 12.11 8.70 -9.55
C GLY A 125 12.05 7.18 -9.38
N GLY A 126 10.87 6.57 -9.36
CA GLY A 126 10.69 5.13 -9.26
C GLY A 126 10.65 4.61 -7.82
N ARG A 127 10.07 5.38 -6.88
CA ARG A 127 10.00 5.00 -5.44
C ARG A 127 8.58 4.82 -4.91
N ALA A 128 7.56 4.81 -5.77
CA ALA A 128 6.18 4.64 -5.32
C ALA A 128 5.89 3.19 -4.91
N GLY A 129 5.11 3.05 -3.83
CA GLY A 129 4.46 1.81 -3.45
C GLY A 129 2.95 2.02 -3.28
N TRP A 130 2.20 0.97 -3.48
CA TRP A 130 0.75 0.95 -3.31
C TRP A 130 0.32 -0.13 -2.33
N ASN A 131 -0.15 0.25 -1.17
CA ASN A 131 -0.87 -0.67 -0.30
C ASN A 131 -2.31 -0.80 -0.79
N ALA A 132 -2.57 -1.90 -1.49
CA ALA A 132 -3.87 -2.20 -2.07
C ALA A 132 -4.80 -2.79 -1.00
N VAL A 133 -5.79 -2.03 -0.56
CA VAL A 133 -6.74 -2.46 0.47
C VAL A 133 -8.15 -2.64 -0.10
N THR A 134 -8.89 -3.57 0.52
CA THR A 134 -10.31 -3.81 0.27
C THR A 134 -11.12 -3.21 1.40
N THR A 135 -11.35 -1.92 1.42
CA THR A 135 -12.10 -1.27 2.52
C THR A 135 -13.40 -2.01 2.81
N ASP A 136 -13.51 -2.56 4.02
CA ASP A 136 -14.54 -3.53 4.40
C ASP A 136 -15.71 -2.94 5.19
N ASN A 137 -15.64 -1.65 5.45
CA ASN A 137 -16.56 -1.02 6.39
C ASN A 137 -17.62 -0.19 5.64
N ALA A 138 -18.85 -0.63 5.78
CA ALA A 138 -20.00 0.02 5.15
C ALA A 138 -20.15 1.48 5.59
N TRP A 139 -19.79 1.79 6.84
CA TRP A 139 -19.80 3.14 7.38
C TRP A 139 -18.86 4.09 6.59
N THR A 140 -17.67 3.66 6.26
CA THR A 140 -16.76 4.41 5.35
C THR A 140 -17.40 4.59 3.97
N GLY A 141 -18.08 3.56 3.47
CA GLY A 141 -18.72 3.55 2.16
C GLY A 141 -19.78 4.63 1.96
N GLU A 142 -20.46 5.07 3.02
CA GLU A 142 -21.46 6.12 2.94
C GLU A 142 -20.92 7.47 2.45
N ASN A 143 -19.63 7.74 2.63
CA ASN A 143 -18.99 8.92 2.05
C ASN A 143 -18.83 8.86 0.53
N PHE A 144 -18.96 7.68 -0.06
CA PHE A 144 -18.83 7.45 -1.50
C PHE A 144 -20.15 7.02 -2.15
N ARG A 145 -20.92 6.21 -1.43
CA ARG A 145 -22.14 5.63 -1.95
C ARG A 145 -23.09 5.24 -0.81
N ARG A 146 -24.35 5.66 -0.88
CA ARG A 146 -25.38 5.29 0.10
C ARG A 146 -25.55 3.77 0.16
N GLY A 147 -25.62 3.23 1.38
CA GLY A 147 -25.88 1.81 1.63
C GLY A 147 -24.67 0.90 1.50
N GLY A 148 -23.47 1.45 1.51
CA GLY A 148 -22.26 0.69 1.31
C GLY A 148 -22.04 0.28 -0.15
N PHE A 149 -21.23 -0.74 -0.42
CA PHE A 149 -20.91 -1.08 -1.80
C PHE A 149 -20.85 -2.57 -2.08
N LEU A 150 -19.92 -3.33 -1.52
CA LEU A 150 -19.68 -4.73 -1.88
C LEU A 150 -19.61 -5.63 -0.66
N ASP A 151 -20.04 -6.88 -0.82
CA ASP A 151 -19.76 -7.95 0.12
C ASP A 151 -18.27 -8.24 0.22
N HIS A 152 -17.85 -8.84 1.33
CA HIS A 152 -16.44 -9.09 1.63
C HIS A 152 -15.73 -9.90 0.53
N GLU A 153 -16.36 -10.96 0.03
CA GLU A 153 -15.77 -11.80 -1.01
C GLU A 153 -15.67 -11.07 -2.36
N LEU A 154 -16.72 -10.34 -2.74
CA LEU A 154 -16.73 -9.54 -3.96
C LEU A 154 -15.66 -8.43 -3.94
N ARG A 155 -15.31 -7.91 -2.76
CA ARG A 155 -14.22 -6.92 -2.65
C ARG A 155 -12.86 -7.51 -3.01
N TYR A 156 -12.56 -8.75 -2.63
CA TYR A 156 -11.30 -9.40 -3.00
C TYR A 156 -11.27 -9.77 -4.49
N GLU A 157 -12.39 -10.20 -5.06
CA GLU A 157 -12.51 -10.41 -6.50
C GLU A 157 -12.24 -9.11 -7.27
N ARG A 158 -12.93 -8.02 -6.87
CA ARG A 158 -12.71 -6.69 -7.45
C ARG A 158 -11.25 -6.25 -7.30
N ALA A 159 -10.65 -6.42 -6.13
CA ALA A 159 -9.26 -6.03 -5.88
C ALA A 159 -8.27 -6.77 -6.78
N GLY A 160 -8.46 -8.07 -6.97
CA GLY A 160 -7.62 -8.86 -7.88
C GLY A 160 -7.74 -8.40 -9.33
N GLN A 161 -8.96 -8.14 -9.80
CA GLN A 161 -9.18 -7.60 -11.14
C GLN A 161 -8.61 -6.18 -11.26
N PHE A 162 -8.76 -5.36 -10.24
CA PHE A 162 -8.22 -4.00 -10.18
C PHE A 162 -6.70 -3.96 -10.35
N ILE A 163 -5.96 -4.77 -9.58
CA ILE A 163 -4.50 -4.84 -9.67
C ILE A 163 -4.05 -5.31 -11.05
N ARG A 164 -4.68 -6.35 -11.59
CA ARG A 164 -4.36 -6.83 -12.94
C ARG A 164 -4.60 -5.74 -13.99
N THR A 165 -5.71 -5.01 -13.87
CA THR A 165 -6.03 -3.88 -14.75
C THR A 165 -5.00 -2.76 -14.62
N ALA A 166 -4.62 -2.38 -13.40
CA ALA A 166 -3.60 -1.35 -13.17
C ALA A 166 -2.25 -1.75 -13.78
N ARG A 167 -1.82 -3.00 -13.58
CA ARG A 167 -0.59 -3.54 -14.20
C ARG A 167 -0.67 -3.50 -15.73
N ALA A 168 -1.77 -3.94 -16.32
CA ALA A 168 -1.95 -3.87 -17.78
C ALA A 168 -1.86 -2.44 -18.32
N ILE A 169 -2.36 -1.45 -17.57
CA ILE A 169 -2.24 -0.04 -17.91
C ILE A 169 -0.77 0.42 -17.86
N TRP A 170 -0.05 0.10 -16.80
CA TRP A 170 1.37 0.45 -16.67
C TRP A 170 2.24 -0.25 -17.71
N ASP A 171 1.95 -1.51 -18.00
CA ASP A 171 2.67 -2.32 -19.00
C ASP A 171 2.33 -1.95 -20.46
N SER A 172 1.32 -1.11 -20.68
CA SER A 172 0.90 -0.70 -22.04
C SER A 172 1.93 0.18 -22.76
N TRP A 173 2.89 0.76 -22.05
CA TRP A 173 4.05 1.43 -22.61
C TRP A 173 5.20 0.43 -22.77
N ALA A 174 5.60 0.12 -24.00
CA ALA A 174 6.82 -0.61 -24.25
C ALA A 174 8.04 0.31 -24.02
N ASP A 175 9.16 -0.25 -23.60
CA ASP A 175 10.37 0.52 -23.22
C ASP A 175 10.93 1.39 -24.35
N ASP A 176 10.63 1.05 -25.60
CA ASP A 176 11.07 1.76 -26.81
C ASP A 176 9.93 2.47 -27.57
N ALA A 177 8.72 2.45 -27.02
CA ALA A 177 7.55 3.01 -27.68
C ALA A 177 7.39 4.51 -27.40
N ASN A 178 6.99 5.26 -28.44
CA ASN A 178 6.67 6.68 -28.31
C ASN A 178 5.22 6.94 -27.82
N ALA A 179 4.43 5.90 -27.61
CA ALA A 179 3.05 5.98 -27.16
C ALA A 179 2.60 4.67 -26.49
N ALA A 180 1.65 4.78 -25.58
CA ALA A 180 1.00 3.61 -24.99
C ALA A 180 0.18 2.84 -26.04
N GLN A 181 0.13 1.53 -25.87
CA GLN A 181 -0.85 0.70 -26.56
C GLN A 181 -2.22 0.83 -25.86
N ARG A 182 -3.29 0.73 -26.63
CA ARG A 182 -4.64 0.71 -26.09
C ARG A 182 -4.86 -0.55 -25.24
N VAL A 183 -5.45 -0.35 -24.07
CA VAL A 183 -5.81 -1.44 -23.12
C VAL A 183 -7.33 -1.57 -23.12
N ASP A 184 -7.82 -2.73 -23.53
CA ASP A 184 -9.23 -3.09 -23.50
C ASP A 184 -9.43 -4.20 -22.44
N ILE A 185 -10.18 -3.89 -21.39
CA ILE A 185 -10.43 -4.79 -20.25
C ILE A 185 -11.94 -4.98 -20.14
N SER A 186 -12.39 -6.24 -20.23
CA SER A 186 -13.76 -6.63 -19.93
C SER A 186 -13.75 -7.79 -18.94
N THR A 187 -14.28 -7.55 -17.75
CA THR A 187 -14.33 -8.51 -16.64
C THR A 187 -15.69 -8.40 -15.92
N SER A 188 -15.92 -9.19 -14.88
CA SER A 188 -17.12 -9.07 -14.04
C SER A 188 -17.21 -7.73 -13.27
N GLN A 189 -16.08 -7.04 -13.06
CA GLN A 189 -16.02 -5.81 -12.26
C GLN A 189 -15.71 -4.56 -13.09
N PHE A 190 -15.08 -4.72 -14.25
CA PHE A 190 -14.60 -3.59 -15.06
C PHE A 190 -14.86 -3.82 -16.56
N ASP A 191 -15.34 -2.78 -17.23
CA ASP A 191 -15.45 -2.73 -18.69
C ASP A 191 -14.88 -1.37 -19.12
N ILE A 192 -13.61 -1.36 -19.50
CA ILE A 192 -12.85 -0.14 -19.79
C ILE A 192 -12.01 -0.28 -21.05
N SER A 193 -11.86 0.81 -21.75
CA SER A 193 -10.97 0.93 -22.90
C SER A 193 -10.22 2.26 -22.78
N LEU A 194 -8.91 2.21 -22.64
CA LEU A 194 -8.10 3.41 -22.42
C LEU A 194 -6.69 3.31 -23.01
N GLU A 195 -6.04 4.45 -23.11
CA GLU A 195 -4.62 4.59 -23.39
C GLU A 195 -3.96 5.25 -22.18
N ALA A 196 -2.87 4.70 -21.69
CA ALA A 196 -2.14 5.27 -20.57
C ALA A 196 -1.51 6.61 -20.98
N THR A 197 -1.65 7.61 -20.10
CA THR A 197 -1.17 8.97 -20.35
C THR A 197 0.24 9.25 -19.86
N LEU A 198 0.84 8.29 -19.14
CA LEU A 198 2.17 8.39 -18.58
C LEU A 198 3.01 7.18 -18.98
N PRO A 199 4.27 7.37 -19.33
CA PRO A 199 5.19 6.25 -19.61
C PRO A 199 5.49 5.46 -18.34
N ARG A 200 6.10 4.30 -18.50
CA ARG A 200 6.63 3.51 -17.37
C ARG A 200 7.68 4.31 -16.60
N SER A 201 7.68 4.15 -15.30
CA SER A 201 8.72 4.68 -14.43
C SER A 201 10.01 3.87 -14.49
N ALA A 202 11.05 4.34 -13.80
CA ALA A 202 12.33 3.65 -13.70
C ALA A 202 12.22 2.25 -13.05
N GLN A 203 11.27 2.03 -12.13
CA GLN A 203 11.01 0.71 -11.53
C GLN A 203 9.97 -0.13 -12.28
N GLY A 204 9.39 0.40 -13.37
CA GLY A 204 8.36 -0.25 -14.18
C GLY A 204 6.95 0.05 -13.70
N HIS A 205 6.63 -0.24 -12.46
CA HIS A 205 5.37 0.09 -11.81
C HIS A 205 5.53 0.12 -10.28
N PRO A 206 4.59 0.76 -9.55
CA PRO A 206 4.62 0.81 -8.10
C PRO A 206 4.68 -0.55 -7.44
N VAL A 207 5.49 -0.68 -6.38
CA VAL A 207 5.57 -1.90 -5.57
C VAL A 207 4.24 -2.14 -4.85
N ILE A 208 3.69 -3.33 -4.96
CA ILE A 208 2.38 -3.68 -4.37
C ILE A 208 2.56 -4.21 -2.94
N PHE A 209 2.01 -3.49 -1.99
CA PHE A 209 1.92 -3.88 -0.58
C PHE A 209 0.54 -4.45 -0.26
N GLN A 210 0.49 -5.35 0.72
CA GLN A 210 -0.75 -5.91 1.23
C GLN A 210 -0.64 -6.20 2.74
N ALA A 211 -1.74 -6.03 3.47
CA ALA A 211 -1.81 -6.20 4.92
C ALA A 211 -2.96 -7.13 5.39
N GLY A 212 -3.55 -7.88 4.49
CA GLY A 212 -4.66 -8.80 4.79
C GLY A 212 -4.19 -10.04 5.54
N ASP A 213 -4.76 -10.28 6.72
CA ASP A 213 -4.37 -11.39 7.59
C ASP A 213 -5.38 -12.56 7.60
N SER A 214 -6.56 -12.38 7.05
CA SER A 214 -7.53 -13.47 6.85
C SER A 214 -7.01 -14.50 5.81
N PRO A 215 -7.52 -15.74 5.81
CA PRO A 215 -7.15 -16.71 4.79
C PRO A 215 -7.28 -16.17 3.36
N THR A 216 -8.40 -15.53 3.03
CA THR A 216 -8.62 -14.87 1.73
C THR A 216 -7.64 -13.72 1.48
N GLY A 217 -7.32 -12.92 2.52
CA GLY A 217 -6.34 -11.85 2.43
C GLY A 217 -4.92 -12.35 2.15
N ARG A 218 -4.52 -13.47 2.76
CA ARG A 218 -3.23 -14.12 2.51
C ARG A 218 -3.16 -14.74 1.11
N ASP A 219 -4.25 -15.35 0.62
CA ASP A 219 -4.33 -15.84 -0.76
C ASP A 219 -4.22 -14.68 -1.76
N PHE A 220 -4.93 -13.60 -1.50
CA PHE A 220 -4.86 -12.39 -2.31
C PHE A 220 -3.44 -11.77 -2.32
N ALA A 221 -2.79 -11.69 -1.16
CA ALA A 221 -1.41 -11.22 -1.05
C ALA A 221 -0.44 -12.11 -1.84
N ALA A 222 -0.53 -13.43 -1.67
CA ALA A 222 0.31 -14.38 -2.38
C ALA A 222 0.15 -14.31 -3.91
N ALA A 223 -1.04 -13.98 -4.40
CA ALA A 223 -1.30 -13.84 -5.83
C ALA A 223 -0.85 -12.50 -6.41
N ASN A 224 -0.81 -11.41 -5.61
CA ASN A 224 -0.75 -10.06 -6.15
C ASN A 224 0.33 -9.15 -5.56
N ALA A 225 0.78 -9.40 -4.33
CA ALA A 225 1.68 -8.47 -3.63
C ALA A 225 3.17 -8.78 -3.87
N ASP A 226 4.00 -7.76 -3.71
CA ASP A 226 5.45 -7.82 -3.67
C ASP A 226 5.94 -7.76 -2.21
N VAL A 227 5.15 -7.11 -1.34
CA VAL A 227 5.45 -6.96 0.09
C VAL A 227 4.19 -7.23 0.92
N VAL A 228 4.35 -7.95 2.03
CA VAL A 228 3.29 -8.15 3.01
C VAL A 228 3.69 -7.54 4.35
N PHE A 229 2.86 -6.62 4.83
CA PHE A 229 2.90 -6.14 6.20
C PHE A 229 2.13 -7.10 7.10
N SER A 230 2.78 -7.63 8.14
CA SER A 230 2.19 -8.62 9.05
C SER A 230 2.11 -8.07 10.47
N ARG A 231 1.05 -8.41 11.20
CA ARG A 231 0.92 -8.11 12.63
C ARG A 231 1.60 -9.13 13.54
N HIS A 232 2.24 -10.14 12.99
CA HIS A 232 2.88 -11.24 13.69
C HIS A 232 4.35 -10.92 14.05
N GLY A 233 4.58 -9.79 14.72
CA GLY A 233 5.94 -9.33 15.07
C GLY A 233 6.34 -9.53 16.53
N THR A 234 5.41 -9.95 17.40
CA THR A 234 5.65 -10.02 18.86
C THR A 234 6.12 -11.39 19.33
N HIS A 235 5.78 -12.47 18.62
CA HIS A 235 6.16 -13.83 18.95
C HIS A 235 6.79 -14.50 17.73
N PHE A 236 7.99 -15.05 17.92
CA PHE A 236 8.77 -15.64 16.82
C PHE A 236 8.05 -16.81 16.15
N ASP A 237 7.43 -17.69 16.91
CA ASP A 237 6.74 -18.87 16.37
C ASP A 237 5.52 -18.47 15.51
N ASP A 238 4.79 -17.44 15.91
CA ASP A 238 3.67 -16.90 15.13
C ASP A 238 4.16 -16.24 13.84
N ALA A 239 5.25 -15.49 13.90
CA ALA A 239 5.88 -14.88 12.73
C ALA A 239 6.39 -15.96 11.76
N LEU A 240 7.00 -17.00 12.27
CA LEU A 240 7.47 -18.13 11.46
C LEU A 240 6.32 -18.91 10.83
N ALA A 241 5.24 -19.17 11.58
CA ALA A 241 4.04 -19.82 11.07
C ALA A 241 3.39 -18.99 9.94
N PHE A 242 3.28 -17.68 10.13
CA PHE A 242 2.79 -16.76 9.11
C PHE A 242 3.66 -16.80 7.84
N ALA A 243 4.99 -16.70 8.00
CA ALA A 243 5.91 -16.72 6.87
C ALA A 243 5.83 -18.05 6.09
N ASN A 244 5.73 -19.18 6.80
CA ASN A 244 5.56 -20.48 6.16
C ASN A 244 4.21 -20.62 5.43
N ASP A 245 3.13 -20.06 5.98
CA ASP A 245 1.82 -20.04 5.30
C ASP A 245 1.86 -19.19 4.03
N ILE A 246 2.48 -18.02 4.05
CA ILE A 246 2.66 -17.17 2.85
C ILE A 246 3.48 -17.93 1.78
N ARG A 247 4.61 -18.54 2.15
CA ARG A 247 5.44 -19.33 1.21
C ARG A 247 4.64 -20.46 0.55
N ARG A 248 3.85 -21.19 1.33
CA ARG A 248 2.98 -22.25 0.81
C ARG A 248 1.96 -21.72 -0.20
N ARG A 249 1.36 -20.56 0.08
CA ARG A 249 0.38 -19.90 -0.80
C ARG A 249 1.03 -19.34 -2.06
N LEU A 250 2.25 -18.82 -1.98
CA LEU A 250 3.02 -18.40 -3.15
C LEU A 250 3.22 -19.57 -4.13
N LEU A 251 3.68 -20.72 -3.62
CA LEU A 251 3.85 -21.92 -4.44
C LEU A 251 2.52 -22.37 -5.07
N ALA A 252 1.42 -22.30 -4.31
CA ALA A 252 0.09 -22.62 -4.84
C ALA A 252 -0.39 -21.63 -5.92
N ALA A 253 0.05 -20.38 -5.84
CA ALA A 253 -0.19 -19.32 -6.84
C ALA A 253 0.78 -19.39 -8.04
N GLY A 254 1.70 -20.35 -8.08
CA GLY A 254 2.70 -20.49 -9.14
C GLY A 254 3.86 -19.49 -9.04
N ARG A 255 4.08 -18.91 -7.87
CA ARG A 255 5.17 -17.96 -7.61
C ARG A 255 6.31 -18.60 -6.79
N PRO A 256 7.56 -18.14 -6.91
CA PRO A 256 8.66 -18.55 -6.04
C PRO A 256 8.34 -18.33 -4.55
N ALA A 257 8.84 -19.20 -3.68
CA ALA A 257 8.56 -19.14 -2.23
C ALA A 257 9.13 -17.89 -1.53
N ASP A 258 10.07 -17.20 -2.15
CA ASP A 258 10.79 -16.02 -1.67
C ASP A 258 10.42 -14.72 -2.43
N ASP A 259 9.40 -14.80 -3.28
CA ASP A 259 8.98 -13.71 -4.15
C ASP A 259 8.30 -12.54 -3.40
N ILE A 260 7.93 -12.72 -2.15
CA ILE A 260 7.36 -11.68 -1.28
C ILE A 260 8.33 -11.34 -0.15
N LYS A 261 8.49 -10.04 0.11
CA LYS A 261 9.12 -9.55 1.34
C LYS A 261 8.06 -9.47 2.45
N ILE A 262 8.37 -10.04 3.62
CA ILE A 262 7.48 -10.01 4.79
C ILE A 262 8.04 -9.01 5.80
N LEU A 263 7.25 -7.99 6.13
CA LEU A 263 7.60 -6.96 7.10
C LEU A 263 6.71 -7.12 8.35
N PRO A 264 7.20 -7.80 9.39
CA PRO A 264 6.46 -7.90 10.65
C PRO A 264 6.40 -6.54 11.34
N GLY A 265 5.19 -6.11 11.72
CA GLY A 265 4.99 -4.86 12.44
C GLY A 265 5.40 -5.00 13.90
N THR A 266 6.12 -4.01 14.40
CA THR A 266 6.39 -3.82 15.83
C THR A 266 6.05 -2.39 16.22
N GLN A 267 5.70 -2.18 17.49
CA GLN A 267 5.50 -0.85 18.07
C GLN A 267 6.71 -0.51 18.91
N ILE A 268 7.20 0.70 18.73
CA ILE A 268 8.34 1.26 19.48
C ILE A 268 7.80 2.33 20.41
#